data_27a80ea5809f519763a05b211b9b0652
#
_entry.id   27a80ea5809f519763a05b211b9b0652
#
_cell.length_a   1.000
_cell.length_b   1.000
_cell.length_c   1.000
_cell.angle_alpha   90.00
_cell.angle_beta   90.00
_cell.angle_gamma   90.00
#
_symmetry.space_group_name_H-M   'P 1'
#
loop_
_entity.id
_entity.type
_entity.pdbx_description
1 polymer ?
#
loop_
_entity_poly.entity_id
_entity_poly.type
_entity_poly.pdbx_seq_one_letter_code
_entity_poly.pdbx_strand_id
1 'polypeptide(L)'
;MSPQDVAPRQRWQILFSRAEPALRLRQQDILAEFQRVLTEAALPVSQTAAARPRPRLRLAANAPAGMELRGDIVEVWFDELVPQERVLSAGESLADGLAMVDAREAWHGFPSAASQVRGGEYEVEVSTPEGVTADDLRSAVVRLLAATSLPGQRRRGESERRSDAAERDLRPYVEDLEVLEVDEAARTARLRMQLRLDPSGAGRPRDVVDALNLRLATTRTIRHRLLFVDTPPVAR
;
A
#
# COMPACT_ATOMS: atom_id res chain seq x y z
N MET A 1 4.43 -35.51 17.54
CA MET A 1 3.97 -34.34 16.73
C MET A 1 4.70 -33.13 17.30
N SER A 2 5.53 -32.50 16.49
CA SER A 2 6.19 -31.24 16.91
C SER A 2 5.14 -30.13 17.01
N PRO A 3 5.29 -29.16 17.93
CA PRO A 3 4.34 -28.03 18.09
C PRO A 3 4.13 -27.19 16.83
N GLN A 4 4.92 -27.43 15.77
CA GLN A 4 4.97 -26.66 14.52
C GLN A 4 3.95 -27.13 13.45
N ASP A 5 3.22 -28.24 13.69
CA ASP A 5 2.29 -28.81 12.70
C ASP A 5 0.81 -28.46 12.94
N VAL A 6 0.52 -27.62 13.92
CA VAL A 6 -0.87 -27.20 14.18
C VAL A 6 -1.25 -26.10 13.21
N ALA A 7 -2.30 -26.34 12.41
CA ALA A 7 -2.86 -25.28 11.57
C ALA A 7 -3.39 -24.14 12.45
N PRO A 8 -3.15 -22.87 12.10
CA PRO A 8 -3.65 -21.74 12.87
C PRO A 8 -5.18 -21.79 12.94
N ARG A 9 -5.73 -21.40 14.11
CA ARG A 9 -7.19 -21.44 14.35
C ARG A 9 -7.93 -20.23 13.82
N GLN A 10 -7.24 -19.07 13.80
CA GLN A 10 -7.82 -17.83 13.31
C GLN A 10 -6.87 -17.08 12.36
N ARG A 11 -7.46 -16.34 11.44
CA ARG A 11 -6.77 -15.36 10.60
C ARG A 11 -7.49 -14.02 10.73
N TRP A 12 -6.76 -13.00 11.09
CA TRP A 12 -7.26 -11.64 11.22
C TRP A 12 -6.70 -10.73 10.12
N GLN A 13 -7.55 -9.86 9.62
CA GLN A 13 -7.18 -8.72 8.77
C GLN A 13 -7.29 -7.47 9.61
N ILE A 14 -6.16 -6.86 9.92
CA ILE A 14 -6.06 -5.65 10.72
C ILE A 14 -5.90 -4.48 9.77
N LEU A 15 -6.92 -3.60 9.73
CA LEU A 15 -6.85 -2.32 9.03
C LEU A 15 -5.99 -1.37 9.87
N PHE A 16 -5.00 -0.75 9.24
CA PHE A 16 -4.11 0.17 9.92
C PHE A 16 -3.83 1.44 9.12
N SER A 17 -3.42 2.48 9.83
CA SER A 17 -2.94 3.73 9.26
C SER A 17 -1.48 4.00 9.64
N ARG A 18 -0.81 4.80 8.80
CA ARG A 18 0.52 5.34 9.04
C ARG A 18 0.55 6.81 8.66
N ALA A 19 0.95 7.66 9.60
CA ALA A 19 1.13 9.11 9.45
C ALA A 19 2.45 9.55 10.10
N GLU A 20 2.73 10.86 10.13
CA GLU A 20 3.85 11.36 10.94
C GLU A 20 3.69 10.99 12.42
N PRO A 21 4.76 10.62 13.12
CA PRO A 21 6.17 10.56 12.68
C PRO A 21 6.60 9.21 12.05
N ALA A 22 5.65 8.26 11.85
CA ALA A 22 5.95 6.91 11.38
C ALA A 22 6.21 6.80 9.87
N LEU A 23 6.15 7.87 9.09
CA LEU A 23 6.34 7.82 7.63
C LEU A 23 7.69 7.23 7.20
N ARG A 24 8.73 7.37 8.02
CA ARG A 24 10.07 6.81 7.78
C ARG A 24 10.15 5.29 7.89
N LEU A 25 9.19 4.65 8.56
CA LEU A 25 9.18 3.21 8.76
C LEU A 25 9.01 2.50 7.41
N ARG A 26 9.85 1.49 7.17
CA ARG A 26 9.75 0.61 6.02
C ARG A 26 8.80 -0.54 6.34
N GLN A 27 8.44 -1.32 5.33
CA GLN A 27 7.58 -2.49 5.48
C GLN A 27 8.03 -3.44 6.61
N GLN A 28 9.32 -3.73 6.70
CA GLN A 28 9.86 -4.61 7.75
C GLN A 28 9.73 -4.01 9.15
N ASP A 29 9.86 -2.68 9.29
CA ASP A 29 9.75 -1.97 10.56
C ASP A 29 8.30 -1.99 11.04
N ILE A 30 7.34 -1.79 10.13
CA ILE A 30 5.90 -1.91 10.41
C ILE A 30 5.57 -3.32 10.91
N LEU A 31 6.01 -4.37 10.19
CA LEU A 31 5.77 -5.75 10.62
C LEU A 31 6.43 -6.07 11.98
N ALA A 32 7.63 -5.54 12.23
CA ALA A 32 8.32 -5.71 13.53
C ALA A 32 7.54 -5.03 14.65
N GLU A 33 6.95 -3.85 14.39
CA GLU A 33 6.16 -3.12 15.37
C GLU A 33 4.85 -3.86 15.69
N PHE A 34 4.14 -4.37 14.67
CA PHE A 34 2.97 -5.23 14.89
C PHE A 34 3.35 -6.50 15.66
N GLN A 35 4.47 -7.15 15.32
CA GLN A 35 4.95 -8.31 16.06
C GLN A 35 5.22 -7.97 17.54
N ARG A 36 5.86 -6.83 17.81
CA ARG A 36 6.17 -6.38 19.19
C ARG A 36 4.88 -6.25 20.00
N VAL A 37 3.92 -5.45 19.55
CA VAL A 37 2.69 -5.17 20.32
C VAL A 37 1.83 -6.42 20.53
N LEU A 38 1.72 -7.30 19.53
CA LEU A 38 0.98 -8.55 19.66
C LEU A 38 1.66 -9.50 20.65
N THR A 39 2.99 -9.52 20.69
CA THR A 39 3.76 -10.34 21.64
C THR A 39 3.65 -9.78 23.08
N GLU A 40 3.76 -8.47 23.26
CA GLU A 40 3.62 -7.80 24.56
C GLU A 40 2.20 -7.98 25.13
N ALA A 41 1.17 -8.00 24.27
CA ALA A 41 -0.20 -8.32 24.64
C ALA A 41 -0.43 -9.84 24.92
N ALA A 42 0.61 -10.65 24.86
CA ALA A 42 0.54 -12.12 25.01
C ALA A 42 -0.50 -12.78 24.09
N LEU A 43 -0.60 -12.31 22.84
CA LEU A 43 -1.48 -12.91 21.84
C LEU A 43 -0.78 -14.13 21.20
N PRO A 44 -1.51 -15.24 20.97
CA PRO A 44 -0.95 -16.51 20.50
C PRO A 44 -0.67 -16.48 18.98
N VAL A 45 0.26 -15.61 18.55
CA VAL A 45 0.62 -15.47 17.12
C VAL A 45 1.27 -16.74 16.60
N SER A 46 0.69 -17.33 15.57
CA SER A 46 1.23 -18.51 14.88
C SER A 46 2.63 -18.25 14.35
N GLN A 47 3.44 -19.30 14.33
CA GLN A 47 4.78 -19.28 13.76
C GLN A 47 4.82 -19.98 12.40
N THR A 48 5.76 -19.59 11.56
CA THR A 48 6.01 -20.29 10.29
C THR A 48 6.69 -21.63 10.53
N ALA A 49 6.32 -22.65 9.75
CA ALA A 49 6.97 -23.96 9.78
C ALA A 49 8.33 -23.90 9.04
N ALA A 50 9.33 -23.28 9.63
CA ALA A 50 10.67 -23.13 9.08
C ALA A 50 11.73 -23.49 10.12
N ALA A 51 12.98 -23.77 9.71
CA ALA A 51 14.11 -24.05 10.61
C ALA A 51 14.35 -22.88 11.60
N ARG A 52 13.98 -21.68 11.22
CA ARG A 52 13.92 -20.49 12.09
C ARG A 52 12.51 -19.94 12.05
N PRO A 53 11.63 -20.36 12.97
CA PRO A 53 10.24 -19.90 13.02
C PRO A 53 10.16 -18.39 13.11
N ARG A 54 9.21 -17.81 12.39
CA ARG A 54 8.89 -16.38 12.43
C ARG A 54 7.39 -16.21 12.62
N PRO A 55 6.95 -15.16 13.32
CA PRO A 55 5.53 -14.87 13.45
C PRO A 55 4.88 -14.74 12.06
N ARG A 56 3.71 -15.33 11.93
CA ARG A 56 2.92 -15.29 10.67
C ARG A 56 2.16 -13.98 10.58
N LEU A 57 2.88 -12.96 10.10
CA LEU A 57 2.32 -11.66 9.75
C LEU A 57 2.66 -11.32 8.31
N ARG A 58 1.76 -10.64 7.61
CA ARG A 58 1.95 -10.22 6.23
C ARG A 58 1.20 -8.94 5.93
N LEU A 59 1.86 -7.97 5.28
CA LEU A 59 1.18 -6.84 4.65
C LEU A 59 0.45 -7.29 3.38
N ALA A 60 -0.74 -6.74 3.15
CA ALA A 60 -1.50 -6.99 1.92
C ALA A 60 -0.82 -6.36 0.70
N ALA A 61 -0.17 -5.22 0.87
CA ALA A 61 0.58 -4.54 -0.19
C ALA A 61 1.89 -3.95 0.34
N ASN A 62 2.82 -3.67 -0.58
CA ASN A 62 4.04 -2.97 -0.21
C ASN A 62 3.73 -1.56 0.32
N ALA A 63 4.37 -1.19 1.43
CA ALA A 63 4.23 0.09 2.12
C ALA A 63 5.55 0.86 2.09
N PRO A 64 5.89 1.55 0.97
CA PRO A 64 7.14 2.29 0.86
C PRO A 64 7.21 3.42 1.91
N ALA A 65 8.42 3.68 2.42
CA ALA A 65 8.64 4.80 3.33
C ALA A 65 8.29 6.14 2.67
N GLY A 66 7.83 7.10 3.47
CA GLY A 66 7.42 8.43 3.00
C GLY A 66 5.99 8.52 2.47
N MET A 67 5.25 7.40 2.40
CA MET A 67 3.85 7.39 2.00
C MET A 67 2.95 7.31 3.24
N GLU A 68 1.98 8.20 3.35
CA GLU A 68 0.90 8.10 4.34
C GLU A 68 -0.06 6.98 3.94
N LEU A 69 -0.52 6.19 4.91
CA LEU A 69 -1.46 5.08 4.70
C LEU A 69 -2.70 5.33 5.57
N ARG A 70 -3.90 5.23 5.00
CA ARG A 70 -5.16 5.42 5.74
C ARG A 70 -5.97 4.14 5.87
N GLY A 71 -5.67 3.13 5.06
CA GLY A 71 -6.46 1.90 5.04
C GLY A 71 -5.69 0.73 4.45
N ASP A 72 -4.51 0.44 4.99
CA ASP A 72 -3.72 -0.73 4.65
C ASP A 72 -4.05 -1.92 5.55
N ILE A 73 -3.69 -3.12 5.13
CA ILE A 73 -4.04 -4.35 5.86
C ILE A 73 -2.78 -5.12 6.23
N VAL A 74 -2.70 -5.50 7.52
CA VAL A 74 -1.84 -6.57 8.01
C VAL A 74 -2.69 -7.80 8.25
N GLU A 75 -2.31 -8.94 7.68
CA GLU A 75 -2.86 -10.24 8.06
C GLU A 75 -2.01 -10.86 9.16
N VAL A 76 -2.67 -11.43 10.17
CA VAL A 76 -2.05 -12.16 11.27
C VAL A 76 -2.78 -13.48 11.50
N TRP A 77 -2.04 -14.52 11.86
CA TRP A 77 -2.58 -15.84 12.20
C TRP A 77 -2.36 -16.14 13.66
N PHE A 78 -3.39 -16.63 14.34
CA PHE A 78 -3.35 -17.06 15.74
C PHE A 78 -3.57 -18.56 15.87
N ASP A 79 -2.90 -19.17 16.85
CA ASP A 79 -3.04 -20.61 17.17
C ASP A 79 -4.25 -20.89 18.07
N GLU A 80 -4.83 -19.85 18.67
CA GLU A 80 -6.01 -19.92 19.52
C GLU A 80 -7.04 -18.87 19.09
N LEU A 81 -8.26 -18.98 19.62
CA LEU A 81 -9.31 -17.97 19.41
C LEU A 81 -9.01 -16.73 20.22
N VAL A 82 -8.95 -15.60 19.53
CA VAL A 82 -8.68 -14.28 20.12
C VAL A 82 -9.86 -13.35 19.83
N PRO A 83 -10.50 -12.76 20.85
CA PRO A 83 -11.55 -11.76 20.64
C PRO A 83 -11.02 -10.50 19.94
N GLN A 84 -11.87 -9.85 19.15
CA GLN A 84 -11.52 -8.62 18.42
C GLN A 84 -10.99 -7.53 19.31
N GLU A 85 -11.60 -7.34 20.48
CA GLU A 85 -11.21 -6.32 21.46
C GLU A 85 -9.76 -6.51 21.91
N ARG A 86 -9.31 -7.75 22.11
CA ARG A 86 -7.92 -8.03 22.48
C ARG A 86 -6.95 -7.71 21.36
N VAL A 87 -7.35 -7.95 20.09
CA VAL A 87 -6.52 -7.59 18.93
C VAL A 87 -6.38 -6.06 18.84
N LEU A 88 -7.50 -5.34 18.97
CA LEU A 88 -7.51 -3.86 18.88
C LEU A 88 -6.77 -3.22 20.05
N SER A 89 -6.95 -3.72 21.30
CA SER A 89 -6.25 -3.20 22.48
C SER A 89 -4.72 -3.35 22.38
N ALA A 90 -4.22 -4.39 21.69
CA ALA A 90 -2.78 -4.49 21.43
C ALA A 90 -2.27 -3.31 20.59
N GLY A 91 -3.12 -2.75 19.74
CA GLY A 91 -2.79 -1.60 18.88
C GLY A 91 -2.58 -0.29 19.63
N GLU A 92 -3.06 -0.16 20.87
CA GLU A 92 -2.89 1.04 21.71
C GLU A 92 -1.40 1.30 22.06
N SER A 93 -0.58 0.27 21.98
CA SER A 93 0.86 0.34 22.24
C SER A 93 1.72 0.50 20.98
N LEU A 94 1.12 0.70 19.79
CA LEU A 94 1.88 0.96 18.58
C LEU A 94 2.67 2.27 18.68
N ALA A 95 3.79 2.32 17.98
CA ALA A 95 4.59 3.54 17.87
C ALA A 95 3.77 4.72 17.30
N ASP A 96 4.09 5.93 17.78
CA ASP A 96 3.44 7.16 17.32
C ASP A 96 3.40 7.25 15.79
N GLY A 97 2.23 7.58 15.26
CA GLY A 97 1.99 7.64 13.82
C GLY A 97 1.57 6.32 13.19
N LEU A 98 1.52 5.20 13.92
CA LEU A 98 0.84 3.97 13.53
C LEU A 98 -0.43 3.79 14.37
N ALA A 99 -1.51 3.33 13.75
CA ALA A 99 -2.73 2.99 14.48
C ALA A 99 -3.44 1.78 13.87
N MET A 100 -3.96 0.87 14.71
CA MET A 100 -4.95 -0.10 14.29
C MET A 100 -6.31 0.59 14.24
N VAL A 101 -6.96 0.57 13.07
CA VAL A 101 -8.25 1.24 12.82
C VAL A 101 -9.42 0.28 13.04
N ASP A 102 -9.26 -0.95 12.57
CA ASP A 102 -10.27 -2.02 12.66
C ASP A 102 -9.57 -3.38 12.57
N ALA A 103 -10.20 -4.43 13.04
CA ALA A 103 -9.74 -5.79 12.88
C ALA A 103 -10.91 -6.72 12.57
N ARG A 104 -10.77 -7.58 11.56
CA ARG A 104 -11.83 -8.51 11.14
C ARG A 104 -11.26 -9.90 11.01
N GLU A 105 -12.00 -10.88 11.51
CA GLU A 105 -11.66 -12.26 11.27
C GLU A 105 -11.93 -12.61 9.80
N ALA A 106 -10.93 -13.21 9.16
CA ALA A 106 -11.02 -13.70 7.80
C ALA A 106 -11.12 -15.23 7.80
N TRP A 107 -12.11 -15.76 7.07
CA TRP A 107 -12.24 -17.20 6.94
C TRP A 107 -11.01 -17.83 6.28
N HIS A 108 -10.53 -18.96 6.82
CA HIS A 108 -9.33 -19.64 6.31
C HIS A 108 -9.41 -20.09 4.86
N GLY A 109 -10.62 -20.40 4.36
CA GLY A 109 -10.86 -20.79 2.98
C GLY A 109 -10.76 -19.64 1.97
N PHE A 110 -10.75 -18.37 2.42
CA PHE A 110 -10.56 -17.24 1.50
C PHE A 110 -9.07 -17.07 1.12
N PRO A 111 -8.80 -16.59 -0.09
CA PRO A 111 -7.45 -16.16 -0.47
C PRO A 111 -6.89 -15.11 0.49
N SER A 112 -5.57 -14.98 0.56
CA SER A 112 -4.94 -13.93 1.40
C SER A 112 -5.28 -12.52 0.86
N ALA A 113 -5.34 -11.52 1.74
CA ALA A 113 -5.52 -10.13 1.32
C ALA A 113 -4.52 -9.73 0.23
N ALA A 114 -3.25 -10.12 0.41
CA ALA A 114 -2.20 -9.83 -0.56
C ALA A 114 -2.43 -10.44 -1.96
N SER A 115 -3.12 -11.59 -2.05
CA SER A 115 -3.45 -12.21 -3.34
C SER A 115 -4.67 -11.60 -4.02
N GLN A 116 -5.45 -10.83 -3.28
CA GLN A 116 -6.67 -10.19 -3.76
C GLN A 116 -6.48 -8.70 -4.08
N VAL A 117 -5.38 -8.10 -3.63
CA VAL A 117 -5.08 -6.69 -3.97
C VAL A 117 -4.85 -6.58 -5.47
N ARG A 118 -5.63 -5.73 -6.13
CA ARG A 118 -5.49 -5.37 -7.55
C ARG A 118 -5.00 -3.95 -7.77
N GLY A 119 -5.10 -3.08 -6.76
CA GLY A 119 -4.73 -1.67 -6.90
C GLY A 119 -4.77 -0.90 -5.59
N GLY A 120 -4.57 0.39 -5.70
CA GLY A 120 -4.70 1.34 -4.61
C GLY A 120 -5.25 2.68 -5.11
N GLU A 121 -5.97 3.36 -4.24
CA GLU A 121 -6.42 4.73 -4.43
C GLU A 121 -5.49 5.68 -3.70
N TYR A 122 -4.98 6.66 -4.44
CA TYR A 122 -3.95 7.58 -3.95
C TYR A 122 -4.39 9.03 -4.12
N GLU A 123 -3.95 9.86 -3.19
CA GLU A 123 -3.91 11.31 -3.34
C GLU A 123 -2.45 11.77 -3.31
N VAL A 124 -2.10 12.66 -4.22
CA VAL A 124 -0.73 13.17 -4.35
C VAL A 124 -0.77 14.68 -4.36
N GLU A 125 -0.06 15.29 -3.44
CA GLU A 125 0.23 16.72 -3.45
C GLU A 125 1.52 16.96 -4.23
N VAL A 126 1.47 17.95 -5.11
CA VAL A 126 2.63 18.34 -5.93
C VAL A 126 2.84 19.84 -5.85
N SER A 127 4.10 20.25 -5.93
CA SER A 127 4.42 21.64 -6.27
C SER A 127 4.53 21.81 -7.78
N THR A 128 4.02 22.93 -8.30
CA THR A 128 4.04 23.27 -9.73
C THR A 128 5.12 24.30 -10.02
N PRO A 129 5.83 24.21 -11.16
CA PRO A 129 6.69 25.29 -11.64
C PRO A 129 5.90 26.58 -11.92
N GLU A 130 6.60 27.67 -11.99
CA GLU A 130 6.04 28.96 -12.40
C GLU A 130 5.44 28.86 -13.83
N GLY A 131 4.25 29.43 -14.02
CA GLY A 131 3.55 29.46 -15.28
C GLY A 131 2.74 28.21 -15.62
N VAL A 132 2.75 27.17 -14.78
CA VAL A 132 1.87 26.00 -14.95
C VAL A 132 0.48 26.33 -14.39
N THR A 133 -0.51 26.31 -15.25
CA THR A 133 -1.91 26.63 -14.92
C THR A 133 -2.74 25.37 -14.61
N ALA A 134 -3.95 25.58 -14.08
CA ALA A 134 -4.91 24.50 -13.88
C ALA A 134 -5.29 23.80 -15.22
N ASP A 135 -5.36 24.55 -16.31
CA ASP A 135 -5.71 24.01 -17.63
C ASP A 135 -4.57 23.19 -18.24
N ASP A 136 -3.31 23.57 -17.99
CA ASP A 136 -2.15 22.77 -18.38
C ASP A 136 -2.16 21.40 -17.69
N LEU A 137 -2.44 21.37 -16.37
CA LEU A 137 -2.57 20.13 -15.60
C LEU A 137 -3.70 19.25 -16.12
N ARG A 138 -4.91 19.80 -16.31
CA ARG A 138 -6.05 19.04 -16.84
C ARG A 138 -5.77 18.50 -18.24
N SER A 139 -5.17 19.32 -19.09
CA SER A 139 -4.77 18.90 -20.44
C SER A 139 -3.72 17.79 -20.43
N ALA A 140 -2.75 17.85 -19.49
CA ALA A 140 -1.74 16.80 -19.33
C ALA A 140 -2.37 15.48 -18.86
N VAL A 141 -3.32 15.53 -17.93
CA VAL A 141 -4.07 14.36 -17.44
C VAL A 141 -4.85 13.71 -18.61
N VAL A 142 -5.59 14.51 -19.40
CA VAL A 142 -6.34 14.01 -20.56
C VAL A 142 -5.40 13.33 -21.55
N ARG A 143 -4.26 13.96 -21.88
CA ARG A 143 -3.26 13.36 -22.79
C ARG A 143 -2.70 12.05 -22.24
N LEU A 144 -2.38 12.00 -20.94
CA LEU A 144 -1.86 10.80 -20.30
C LEU A 144 -2.87 9.66 -20.36
N LEU A 145 -4.13 9.92 -20.04
CA LEU A 145 -5.18 8.90 -20.07
C LEU A 145 -5.52 8.42 -21.49
N ALA A 146 -5.39 9.29 -22.49
CA ALA A 146 -5.61 8.96 -23.90
C ALA A 146 -4.42 8.23 -24.55
N ALA A 147 -3.25 8.25 -23.93
CA ALA A 147 -2.06 7.59 -24.46
C ALA A 147 -2.23 6.07 -24.49
N THR A 148 -1.76 5.42 -25.55
CA THR A 148 -1.75 3.97 -25.68
C THR A 148 -0.56 3.32 -24.96
N SER A 149 0.51 4.09 -24.73
CA SER A 149 1.72 3.69 -24.01
C SER A 149 2.31 4.89 -23.27
N LEU A 150 2.87 4.65 -22.10
CA LEU A 150 3.57 5.63 -21.25
C LEU A 150 4.92 5.07 -20.87
N PRO A 151 6.00 5.42 -21.59
CA PRO A 151 7.33 4.94 -21.26
C PRO A 151 7.73 5.42 -19.86
N GLY A 152 7.98 4.48 -18.96
CA GLY A 152 8.45 4.77 -17.61
C GLY A 152 9.89 5.27 -17.63
N GLN A 153 10.17 6.33 -16.86
CA GLN A 153 11.54 6.85 -16.77
C GLN A 153 12.46 5.88 -16.04
N ARG A 154 13.62 5.54 -16.64
CA ARG A 154 14.69 4.80 -15.99
C ARG A 154 15.26 5.62 -14.84
N ARG A 155 15.27 5.05 -13.62
CA ARG A 155 16.01 5.65 -12.51
C ARG A 155 17.52 5.50 -12.74
N ARG A 156 18.25 6.62 -12.60
CA ARG A 156 19.73 6.60 -12.40
C ARG A 156 20.01 5.76 -11.15
N GLY A 157 20.63 4.57 -11.31
CA GLY A 157 21.07 3.72 -10.19
C GLY A 157 20.40 2.34 -10.08
N GLU A 158 19.45 1.95 -10.92
CA GLU A 158 19.08 0.54 -11.07
C GLU A 158 20.20 -0.15 -11.85
N SER A 159 20.86 -1.09 -11.19
CA SER A 159 22.10 -1.77 -11.61
C SER A 159 22.02 -2.27 -13.05
N GLU A 160 23.07 -2.05 -13.82
CA GLU A 160 23.32 -2.52 -15.19
C GLU A 160 23.16 -4.04 -15.42
N ARG A 161 22.79 -4.79 -14.36
CA ARG A 161 22.64 -6.26 -14.39
C ARG A 161 21.31 -6.76 -14.97
N ARG A 162 20.40 -5.87 -15.38
CA ARG A 162 19.20 -6.23 -16.15
C ARG A 162 19.18 -5.47 -17.47
N SER A 163 20.06 -5.89 -18.37
CA SER A 163 20.18 -5.34 -19.73
C SER A 163 18.96 -5.59 -20.63
N ASP A 164 17.94 -6.34 -20.16
CA ASP A 164 16.73 -6.69 -20.92
C ASP A 164 15.43 -6.18 -20.26
N ALA A 165 15.50 -5.23 -19.35
CA ALA A 165 14.29 -4.57 -18.89
C ALA A 165 13.80 -3.67 -20.05
N ALA A 166 12.93 -4.20 -20.89
CA ALA A 166 12.09 -3.42 -21.79
C ALA A 166 11.57 -2.20 -21.03
N GLU A 167 11.59 -1.05 -21.69
CA GLU A 167 11.06 0.21 -21.16
C GLU A 167 9.67 -0.07 -20.63
N ARG A 168 9.52 0.02 -19.29
CA ARG A 168 8.28 -0.42 -18.65
C ARG A 168 7.17 0.54 -19.00
N ASP A 169 6.18 0.06 -19.75
CA ASP A 169 4.99 0.85 -20.01
C ASP A 169 4.18 1.04 -18.72
N LEU A 170 3.95 2.28 -18.33
CA LEU A 170 3.14 2.64 -17.15
C LEU A 170 1.64 2.66 -17.45
N ARG A 171 1.24 2.78 -18.74
CA ARG A 171 -0.17 2.97 -19.09
C ARG A 171 -1.10 1.88 -18.55
N PRO A 172 -0.76 0.57 -18.59
CA PRO A 172 -1.59 -0.50 -18.03
C PRO A 172 -1.82 -0.41 -16.52
N TYR A 173 -0.99 0.36 -15.81
CA TYR A 173 -1.09 0.51 -14.36
C TYR A 173 -1.87 1.76 -13.92
N VAL A 174 -2.26 2.65 -14.84
CA VAL A 174 -3.07 3.84 -14.54
C VAL A 174 -4.51 3.55 -14.91
N GLU A 175 -5.36 3.30 -13.91
CA GLU A 175 -6.80 3.06 -14.10
C GLU A 175 -7.55 4.39 -14.18
N ASP A 176 -7.21 5.33 -13.28
CA ASP A 176 -7.82 6.66 -13.24
C ASP A 176 -6.83 7.72 -12.75
N LEU A 177 -7.01 8.96 -13.20
CA LEU A 177 -6.23 10.12 -12.78
C LEU A 177 -7.08 11.38 -12.93
N GLU A 178 -7.17 12.17 -11.85
CA GLU A 178 -7.98 13.37 -11.78
C GLU A 178 -7.24 14.49 -11.07
N VAL A 179 -7.44 15.73 -11.53
CA VAL A 179 -7.01 16.95 -10.83
C VAL A 179 -8.11 17.36 -9.85
N LEU A 180 -7.85 17.25 -8.54
CA LEU A 180 -8.81 17.62 -7.51
C LEU A 180 -8.84 19.13 -7.28
N GLU A 181 -7.65 19.72 -7.16
CA GLU A 181 -7.48 21.13 -6.81
C GLU A 181 -6.17 21.67 -7.39
N VAL A 182 -6.17 22.94 -7.76
CA VAL A 182 -4.98 23.68 -8.16
C VAL A 182 -5.01 25.04 -7.47
N ASP A 183 -3.97 25.35 -6.72
CA ASP A 183 -3.71 26.69 -6.18
C ASP A 183 -2.51 27.28 -6.94
N GLU A 184 -2.83 28.12 -7.92
CA GLU A 184 -1.80 28.75 -8.76
C GLU A 184 -0.97 29.76 -7.96
N ALA A 185 -1.55 30.42 -6.95
CA ALA A 185 -0.85 31.37 -6.09
C ALA A 185 0.15 30.67 -5.16
N ALA A 186 -0.25 29.57 -4.54
CA ALA A 186 0.62 28.74 -3.72
C ALA A 186 1.51 27.82 -4.57
N ARG A 187 1.28 27.72 -5.87
CA ARG A 187 1.96 26.79 -6.78
C ARG A 187 1.89 25.34 -6.30
N THR A 188 0.70 24.90 -5.93
CA THR A 188 0.42 23.53 -5.51
C THR A 188 -0.78 22.95 -6.25
N ALA A 189 -0.81 21.64 -6.37
CA ALA A 189 -1.98 20.92 -6.86
C ALA A 189 -2.15 19.60 -6.13
N ARG A 190 -3.39 19.11 -6.09
CA ARG A 190 -3.74 17.78 -5.57
C ARG A 190 -4.31 16.94 -6.71
N LEU A 191 -3.77 15.73 -6.83
CA LEU A 191 -4.16 14.74 -7.83
C LEU A 191 -4.70 13.51 -7.11
N ARG A 192 -5.82 12.97 -7.60
CA ARG A 192 -6.31 11.65 -7.22
C ARG A 192 -5.97 10.65 -8.32
N MET A 193 -5.55 9.46 -7.96
CA MET A 193 -5.28 8.40 -8.93
C MET A 193 -5.62 7.01 -8.40
N GLN A 194 -6.10 6.15 -9.30
CA GLN A 194 -6.25 4.73 -9.06
C GLN A 194 -5.18 3.97 -9.86
N LEU A 195 -4.32 3.25 -9.14
CA LEU A 195 -3.19 2.56 -9.74
C LEU A 195 -3.26 1.06 -9.46
N ARG A 196 -2.98 0.26 -10.49
CA ARG A 196 -2.90 -1.21 -10.36
C ARG A 196 -1.65 -1.62 -9.59
N LEU A 197 -1.86 -2.64 -8.78
CA LEU A 197 -0.82 -3.36 -8.04
C LEU A 197 -0.99 -4.85 -8.39
N ASP A 198 -0.05 -5.43 -9.10
CA ASP A 198 -0.09 -6.85 -9.43
C ASP A 198 1.32 -7.48 -9.33
N PRO A 199 1.44 -8.81 -9.34
CA PRO A 199 2.74 -9.48 -9.23
C PRO A 199 3.73 -9.13 -10.35
N SER A 200 3.24 -8.72 -11.53
CA SER A 200 4.09 -8.34 -12.67
C SER A 200 4.59 -6.90 -12.55
N GLY A 201 3.93 -6.09 -11.73
CA GLY A 201 4.33 -4.71 -11.50
C GLY A 201 3.31 -3.87 -10.75
N ALA A 202 3.69 -2.64 -10.47
CA ALA A 202 2.84 -1.68 -9.77
C ALA A 202 2.98 -0.29 -10.39
N GLY A 203 1.88 0.39 -10.58
CA GLY A 203 1.88 1.83 -10.80
C GLY A 203 2.39 2.52 -9.54
N ARG A 204 3.35 3.42 -9.70
CA ARG A 204 3.84 4.24 -8.59
C ARG A 204 3.36 5.67 -8.79
N PRO A 205 2.75 6.31 -7.78
CA PRO A 205 2.25 7.68 -7.90
C PRO A 205 3.28 8.65 -8.48
N ARG A 206 4.53 8.58 -8.03
CA ARG A 206 5.60 9.44 -8.54
C ARG A 206 5.88 9.26 -10.02
N ASP A 207 5.91 7.99 -10.51
CA ASP A 207 6.19 7.72 -11.91
C ASP A 207 5.06 8.29 -12.81
N VAL A 208 3.81 8.28 -12.31
CA VAL A 208 2.65 8.89 -13.00
C VAL A 208 2.76 10.41 -13.01
N VAL A 209 3.15 11.04 -11.88
CA VAL A 209 3.40 12.49 -11.81
C VAL A 209 4.50 12.90 -12.78
N ASP A 210 5.61 12.14 -12.83
CA ASP A 210 6.72 12.39 -13.76
C ASP A 210 6.26 12.27 -15.24
N ALA A 211 5.33 11.35 -15.54
CA ALA A 211 4.78 11.13 -16.89
C ALA A 211 3.87 12.27 -17.37
N LEU A 212 3.39 13.17 -16.51
CA LEU A 212 2.67 14.37 -16.91
C LEU A 212 3.55 15.37 -17.66
N ASN A 213 4.88 15.26 -17.55
CA ASN A 213 5.88 16.10 -18.23
C ASN A 213 5.77 17.61 -17.93
N LEU A 214 5.25 17.97 -16.76
CA LEU A 214 5.12 19.36 -16.30
C LEU A 214 6.17 19.75 -15.25
N ARG A 215 7.20 18.92 -15.03
CA ARG A 215 8.25 19.12 -14.01
C ARG A 215 7.69 19.31 -12.59
N LEU A 216 6.61 18.61 -12.28
CA LEU A 216 6.00 18.64 -10.96
C LEU A 216 6.92 17.95 -9.93
N ALA A 217 6.92 18.46 -8.68
CA ALA A 217 7.60 17.78 -7.58
C ALA A 217 6.58 17.24 -6.57
N THR A 218 6.57 15.92 -6.35
CA THR A 218 5.72 15.30 -5.35
C THR A 218 6.17 15.73 -3.95
N THR A 219 5.28 16.34 -3.19
CA THR A 219 5.51 16.81 -1.82
C THR A 219 4.92 15.86 -0.78
N ARG A 220 3.78 15.24 -1.08
CA ARG A 220 3.10 14.27 -0.22
C ARG A 220 2.40 13.20 -1.04
N THR A 221 2.38 11.98 -0.53
CA THR A 221 1.63 10.86 -1.12
C THR A 221 0.84 10.16 -0.03
N ILE A 222 -0.46 10.01 -0.25
CA ILE A 222 -1.39 9.32 0.64
C ILE A 222 -1.98 8.14 -0.12
N ARG A 223 -1.96 6.94 0.45
CA ARG A 223 -2.79 5.83 0.00
C ARG A 223 -4.03 5.75 0.89
N HIS A 224 -5.19 6.07 0.32
CA HIS A 224 -6.44 6.07 1.07
C HIS A 224 -6.92 4.65 1.36
N ARG A 225 -6.81 3.76 0.37
CA ARG A 225 -7.23 2.36 0.51
C ARG A 225 -6.58 1.47 -0.55
N LEU A 226 -6.56 0.19 -0.25
CA LEU A 226 -6.31 -0.87 -1.21
C LEU A 226 -7.59 -1.22 -1.96
N LEU A 227 -7.46 -1.54 -3.25
CA LEU A 227 -8.53 -2.03 -4.10
C LEU A 227 -8.35 -3.55 -4.27
N PHE A 228 -9.44 -4.29 -4.09
CA PHE A 228 -9.43 -5.75 -4.15
C PHE A 228 -10.15 -6.25 -5.39
N VAL A 229 -9.84 -7.46 -5.82
CA VAL A 229 -10.63 -8.17 -6.82
C VAL A 229 -12.03 -8.36 -6.23
N ASP A 230 -13.07 -8.00 -7.00
CA ASP A 230 -14.44 -8.31 -6.63
C ASP A 230 -14.59 -9.83 -6.58
N THR A 231 -14.59 -10.40 -5.37
CA THR A 231 -14.93 -11.81 -5.20
C THR A 231 -16.44 -11.90 -5.28
N PRO A 232 -17.01 -12.58 -6.28
CA PRO A 232 -18.45 -12.77 -6.32
C PRO A 232 -18.89 -13.43 -5.00
N PRO A 233 -20.05 -13.05 -4.44
CA PRO A 233 -20.56 -13.67 -3.23
C PRO A 233 -20.65 -15.17 -3.46
N VAL A 234 -20.02 -15.94 -2.57
CA VAL A 234 -20.18 -17.39 -2.59
C VAL A 234 -21.67 -17.67 -2.42
N ALA A 235 -22.30 -18.26 -3.45
CA ALA A 235 -23.69 -18.72 -3.36
C ALA A 235 -23.79 -19.65 -2.14
N ARG A 236 -24.66 -19.31 -1.22
CA ARG A 236 -25.00 -20.13 -0.04
C ARG A 236 -25.79 -21.35 -0.42
#